data_53942a77063abd46766d2cf3e8ef2ffa
#
_entry.id   53942a77063abd46766d2cf3e8ef2ffa
#
_cell.length_a   1.000
_cell.length_b   1.000
_cell.length_c   1.000
_cell.angle_alpha   90.00
_cell.angle_beta   90.00
_cell.angle_gamma   90.00
#
_symmetry.space_group_name_H-M   'P 1'
#
loop_
_entity.id
_entity.type
_entity.pdbx_description
1 polymer ?
#
loop_
_entity_poly.entity_id
_entity_poly.type
_entity_poly.pdbx_seq_one_letter_code
_entity_poly.pdbx_strand_id
1 'polypeptide(L)'
;MTDGVNIYLSEPDEAIERLARLDSARRPSGPVLVAAVAGEPVAALPLGGGPAIADPFQQTAALVSLLELRVAQMRARPNPGRLARLIVALRRGARASGELAARA
;
A
#
# COMPACT_ATOMS: atom_id res chain seq x y z
N MET A 1 -5.64 3.81 28.61
CA MET A 1 -5.89 3.24 27.34
C MET A 1 -4.88 3.67 26.31
N THR A 2 -4.43 2.76 25.61
CA THR A 2 -3.41 3.03 24.63
C THR A 2 -3.97 3.73 23.42
N ASP A 3 -3.22 4.67 22.92
CA ASP A 3 -3.57 5.25 21.66
C ASP A 3 -3.25 4.24 20.60
N GLY A 4 -4.25 3.56 20.11
CA GLY A 4 -4.05 2.52 19.12
C GLY A 4 -3.56 3.07 17.81
N VAL A 5 -2.76 2.28 17.13
CA VAL A 5 -2.39 2.55 15.75
C VAL A 5 -3.45 1.92 14.86
N ASN A 6 -4.01 2.72 13.98
CA ASN A 6 -5.01 2.24 13.03
C ASN A 6 -4.43 2.34 11.62
N ILE A 7 -4.50 1.25 10.86
CA ILE A 7 -4.00 1.22 9.50
C ILE A 7 -5.16 0.97 8.55
N TYR A 8 -5.31 1.84 7.56
CA TYR A 8 -6.46 1.76 6.66
C TYR A 8 -6.10 2.33 5.28
N LEU A 9 -6.87 1.94 4.28
CA LEU A 9 -6.72 2.48 2.94
C LEU A 9 -7.53 3.76 2.83
N SER A 10 -6.99 4.72 2.10
CA SER A 10 -7.66 5.99 1.89
C SER A 10 -7.30 6.56 0.54
N GLU A 11 -8.22 7.31 -0.03
CA GLU A 11 -7.88 8.17 -1.16
C GLU A 11 -7.16 9.39 -0.63
N PRO A 12 -6.40 10.10 -1.48
CA PRO A 12 -5.71 11.31 -1.03
C PRO A 12 -6.73 12.41 -0.70
N ASP A 13 -7.09 12.50 0.54
CA ASP A 13 -8.04 13.51 1.01
C ASP A 13 -7.30 14.67 1.65
N GLU A 14 -8.04 15.58 2.28
CA GLU A 14 -7.46 16.76 2.93
C GLU A 14 -6.44 16.41 3.99
N ALA A 15 -6.70 15.34 4.74
CA ALA A 15 -5.78 14.94 5.79
C ALA A 15 -4.46 14.46 5.20
N ILE A 16 -4.53 13.75 4.08
CA ILE A 16 -3.32 13.28 3.40
C ILE A 16 -2.58 14.46 2.76
N GLU A 17 -3.31 15.41 2.20
CA GLU A 17 -2.67 16.61 1.65
C GLU A 17 -1.94 17.39 2.73
N ARG A 18 -2.55 17.50 3.90
CA ARG A 18 -1.93 18.20 5.01
C ARG A 18 -0.67 17.46 5.44
N LEU A 19 -0.74 16.14 5.51
CA LEU A 19 0.42 15.34 5.88
C LEU A 19 1.55 15.52 4.86
N ALA A 20 1.21 15.54 3.58
CA ALA A 20 2.20 15.77 2.54
C ALA A 20 2.87 17.13 2.68
N ARG A 21 2.09 18.15 3.01
CA ARG A 21 2.65 19.48 3.21
C ARG A 21 3.61 19.53 4.41
N LEU A 22 3.26 18.83 5.49
CA LEU A 22 4.14 18.76 6.65
C LEU A 22 5.46 18.09 6.31
N ASP A 23 5.44 17.12 5.46
CA ASP A 23 6.64 16.38 5.08
C ASP A 23 7.32 16.99 3.85
N SER A 24 6.83 18.12 3.37
CA SER A 24 7.31 18.74 2.15
C SER A 24 7.30 17.77 0.99
N ALA A 25 6.32 16.91 0.96
CA ALA A 25 6.21 15.86 -0.03
C ALA A 25 5.13 16.22 -1.05
N ARG A 26 5.19 15.56 -2.19
CA ARG A 26 4.18 15.73 -3.21
C ARG A 26 2.92 14.97 -2.81
N ARG A 27 1.77 15.54 -3.08
CA ARG A 27 0.51 14.87 -2.85
C ARG A 27 0.44 13.59 -3.67
N PRO A 28 0.08 12.46 -3.08
CA PRO A 28 -0.09 11.23 -3.84
C PRO A 28 -1.23 11.34 -4.84
N SER A 29 -1.11 10.64 -5.95
CA SER A 29 -2.14 10.69 -6.99
C SER A 29 -3.12 9.53 -6.94
N GLY A 30 -2.91 8.58 -6.06
CA GLY A 30 -3.77 7.40 -5.93
C GLY A 30 -3.91 6.98 -4.49
N PRO A 31 -4.52 5.83 -4.25
CA PRO A 31 -4.80 5.39 -2.88
C PRO A 31 -3.53 5.19 -2.07
N VAL A 32 -3.64 5.42 -0.78
CA VAL A 32 -2.54 5.29 0.16
C VAL A 32 -2.95 4.40 1.31
N LEU A 33 -1.98 3.73 1.90
CA LEU A 33 -2.18 3.03 3.16
C LEU A 33 -1.75 3.98 4.26
N VAL A 34 -2.64 4.23 5.20
CA VAL A 34 -2.47 5.28 6.21
C VAL A 34 -2.26 4.64 7.58
N ALA A 35 -1.32 5.19 8.34
CA ALA A 35 -1.18 4.88 9.75
C ALA A 35 -1.63 6.10 10.54
N ALA A 36 -2.62 5.90 11.39
CA ALA A 36 -3.13 6.96 12.25
C ALA A 36 -2.93 6.57 13.70
N VAL A 37 -2.58 7.56 14.51
CA VAL A 37 -2.42 7.38 15.95
C VAL A 37 -3.44 8.27 16.63
N ALA A 38 -4.29 7.67 17.46
CA ALA A 38 -5.35 8.40 18.14
C ALA A 38 -6.23 9.17 17.13
N GLY A 39 -6.47 8.57 15.99
CA GLY A 39 -7.33 9.17 14.97
C GLY A 39 -6.64 10.18 14.05
N GLU A 40 -5.37 10.48 14.29
CA GLU A 40 -4.63 11.45 13.48
C GLU A 40 -3.72 10.72 12.51
N PRO A 41 -3.85 10.94 11.21
CA PRO A 41 -2.91 10.36 10.26
C PRO A 41 -1.51 10.93 10.48
N VAL A 42 -0.54 10.05 10.65
CA VAL A 42 0.85 10.45 10.88
C VAL A 42 1.80 9.91 9.83
N ALA A 43 1.36 8.93 9.05
CA ALA A 43 2.18 8.39 7.96
C ALA A 43 1.28 7.81 6.90
N ALA A 44 1.74 7.80 5.67
CA ALA A 44 0.99 7.24 4.55
C ALA A 44 1.96 6.69 3.52
N LEU A 45 1.61 5.57 2.92
CA LEU A 45 2.43 4.95 1.88
C LEU A 45 1.60 4.79 0.62
N PRO A 46 1.99 5.44 -0.48
CA PRO A 46 1.25 5.29 -1.73
C PRO A 46 1.32 3.85 -2.25
N LEU A 47 0.17 3.31 -2.62
CA LEU A 47 0.12 1.94 -3.14
C LEU A 47 0.69 1.84 -4.55
N GLY A 48 0.63 2.93 -5.30
CA GLY A 48 1.16 2.95 -6.65
C GLY A 48 2.67 3.09 -6.73
N GLY A 49 3.32 3.23 -5.61
CA GLY A 49 4.76 3.41 -5.55
C GLY A 49 5.11 4.82 -5.12
N GLY A 50 6.36 5.01 -4.77
CA GLY A 50 6.83 6.28 -4.30
C GLY A 50 7.14 6.24 -2.81
N PRO A 51 7.77 7.30 -2.31
CA PRO A 51 8.21 7.31 -0.92
C PRO A 51 7.04 7.49 0.03
N ALA A 52 7.21 6.98 1.25
CA ALA A 52 6.25 7.20 2.31
C ALA A 52 6.22 8.66 2.69
N ILE A 53 5.07 9.12 3.11
CA ILE A 53 4.86 10.46 3.64
C ILE A 53 4.71 10.33 5.14
N ALA A 54 5.41 11.13 5.92
CA ALA A 54 5.36 11.00 7.36
C ALA A 54 5.45 12.36 8.02
N ASP A 55 4.74 12.51 9.13
CA ASP A 55 4.78 13.74 9.92
C ASP A 55 6.17 13.86 10.53
N PRO A 56 6.94 14.91 10.19
CA PRO A 56 8.29 15.05 10.70
C PRO A 56 8.36 15.39 12.19
N PHE A 57 7.23 15.74 12.80
CA PHE A 57 7.16 16.06 14.21
C PHE A 57 6.80 14.86 15.08
N GLN A 58 6.64 13.68 14.46
CA GLN A 58 6.30 12.46 15.16
C GLN A 58 7.39 11.41 14.90
N GLN A 59 7.49 10.44 15.79
CA GLN A 59 8.41 9.32 15.56
C GLN A 59 7.69 8.28 14.73
N THR A 60 7.87 8.34 13.43
CA THR A 60 7.09 7.54 12.51
C THR A 60 7.87 6.42 11.83
N ALA A 61 9.17 6.29 12.11
CA ALA A 61 9.99 5.28 11.42
C ALA A 61 9.41 3.87 11.54
N ALA A 62 8.99 3.49 12.74
CA ALA A 62 8.41 2.17 12.94
C ALA A 62 7.08 2.02 12.21
N LEU A 63 6.30 3.08 12.16
CA LEU A 63 5.02 3.06 11.47
C LEU A 63 5.22 2.96 9.96
N VAL A 64 6.20 3.67 9.42
CA VAL A 64 6.52 3.58 8.00
C VAL A 64 6.96 2.17 7.65
N SER A 65 7.81 1.57 8.49
CA SER A 65 8.23 0.19 8.28
C SER A 65 7.05 -0.76 8.30
N LEU A 66 6.11 -0.53 9.21
CA LEU A 66 4.91 -1.35 9.29
C LEU A 66 4.05 -1.20 8.05
N LEU A 67 3.92 0.03 7.54
CA LEU A 67 3.17 0.27 6.31
C LEU A 67 3.83 -0.45 5.13
N GLU A 68 5.15 -0.36 5.04
CA GLU A 68 5.88 -1.03 3.97
C GLU A 68 5.68 -2.54 4.02
N LEU A 69 5.76 -3.09 5.22
CA LEU A 69 5.51 -4.51 5.39
C LEU A 69 4.10 -4.89 5.01
N ARG A 70 3.13 -4.07 5.40
CA ARG A 70 1.73 -4.36 5.10
C ARG A 70 1.47 -4.31 3.61
N VAL A 71 2.03 -3.33 2.90
CA VAL A 71 1.89 -3.25 1.46
C VAL A 71 2.54 -4.46 0.79
N ALA A 72 3.72 -4.86 1.26
CA ALA A 72 4.39 -6.04 0.74
C ALA A 72 3.54 -7.29 0.94
N GLN A 73 2.92 -7.43 2.10
CA GLN A 73 2.03 -8.54 2.37
C GLN A 73 0.81 -8.53 1.48
N MET A 74 0.25 -7.36 1.24
CA MET A 74 -0.90 -7.21 0.37
C MET A 74 -0.57 -7.63 -1.06
N ARG A 75 0.62 -7.29 -1.52
CA ARG A 75 1.06 -7.67 -2.88
C ARG A 75 1.39 -9.15 -2.98
N ALA A 76 1.94 -9.72 -1.92
CA ALA A 76 2.33 -11.12 -1.91
C ALA A 76 1.18 -12.06 -1.64
N ARG A 77 0.16 -11.58 -0.91
CA ARG A 77 -0.96 -12.42 -0.52
C ARG A 77 -1.80 -12.79 -1.72
N PRO A 78 -2.02 -14.08 -1.96
CA PRO A 78 -2.89 -14.47 -3.06
C PRO A 78 -4.32 -14.04 -2.78
N ASN A 79 -4.91 -13.45 -3.79
CA ASN A 79 -6.31 -13.11 -3.79
C ASN A 79 -7.01 -14.27 -4.50
N PRO A 80 -8.12 -14.79 -3.98
CA PRO A 80 -8.79 -15.93 -4.62
C PRO A 80 -9.10 -15.71 -6.09
N GLY A 81 -9.56 -14.52 -6.45
CA GLY A 81 -9.82 -14.23 -7.86
C GLY A 81 -8.56 -14.17 -8.69
N ARG A 82 -7.52 -13.58 -8.13
CA ARG A 82 -6.24 -13.50 -8.81
C ARG A 82 -5.62 -14.88 -8.97
N LEU A 83 -5.73 -15.71 -7.94
CA LEU A 83 -5.20 -17.05 -8.00
C LEU A 83 -5.94 -17.88 -9.06
N ALA A 84 -7.25 -17.75 -9.09
CA ALA A 84 -8.06 -18.45 -10.09
C ALA A 84 -7.66 -18.04 -11.51
N ARG A 85 -7.43 -16.73 -11.71
CA ARG A 85 -6.99 -16.25 -13.02
C ARG A 85 -5.61 -16.76 -13.38
N LEU A 86 -4.74 -16.85 -12.40
CA LEU A 86 -3.40 -17.36 -12.63
C LEU A 86 -3.44 -18.82 -13.02
N ILE A 87 -4.27 -19.62 -12.36
CA ILE A 87 -4.42 -21.04 -12.68
C ILE A 87 -4.95 -21.22 -14.09
N VAL A 88 -5.95 -20.45 -14.47
CA VAL A 88 -6.48 -20.51 -15.83
C VAL A 88 -5.41 -20.12 -16.84
N ALA A 89 -4.66 -19.08 -16.55
CA ALA A 89 -3.59 -18.64 -17.44
C ALA A 89 -2.52 -19.73 -17.59
N LEU A 90 -2.15 -20.37 -16.51
CA LEU A 90 -1.16 -21.44 -16.56
C LEU A 90 -1.66 -22.63 -17.35
N ARG A 91 -2.94 -22.97 -17.21
CA ARG A 91 -3.52 -24.06 -17.99
C ARG A 91 -3.53 -23.75 -19.47
N ARG A 92 -3.87 -22.52 -19.83
CA ARG A 92 -3.81 -22.09 -21.21
C ARG A 92 -2.39 -22.10 -21.74
N GLY A 93 -1.44 -21.72 -20.87
CA GLY A 93 -0.05 -21.72 -21.21
C GLY A 93 0.47 -23.09 -21.56
N ALA A 94 0.05 -24.08 -20.81
CA ALA A 94 0.45 -25.45 -21.06
C ALA A 94 -0.01 -25.93 -22.43
N ARG A 95 -1.15 -25.43 -22.89
CA ARG A 95 -1.65 -25.81 -24.21
C ARG A 95 -1.12 -24.92 -25.32
N ALA A 96 -0.74 -23.73 -24.98
CA ALA A 96 -0.28 -22.77 -25.97
C ALA A 96 1.21 -22.79 -26.14
N SER A 97 1.82 -23.94 -25.94
CA SER A 97 3.25 -24.14 -26.16
C SER A 97 4.15 -23.17 -25.47
N GLY A 98 3.84 -22.86 -24.29
CA GLY A 98 4.73 -22.08 -23.46
C GLY A 98 4.72 -20.60 -23.69
N GLU A 99 4.07 -20.14 -24.72
CA GLU A 99 3.94 -18.75 -24.98
C GLU A 99 3.39 -18.00 -23.81
N LEU A 100 2.55 -18.65 -23.10
CA LEU A 100 1.89 -18.07 -22.01
C LEU A 100 2.74 -17.84 -20.81
N ALA A 101 3.84 -18.55 -20.70
CA ALA A 101 4.73 -18.36 -19.58
C ALA A 101 5.24 -16.94 -19.56
N ALA A 102 5.40 -16.34 -20.70
CA ALA A 102 5.87 -14.98 -20.79
C ALA A 102 4.80 -13.96 -20.45
N ARG A 103 3.56 -14.38 -20.50
CA ARG A 103 2.44 -13.49 -20.25
C ARG A 103 1.74 -13.73 -18.95
N ALA A 104 1.97 -14.86 -18.38
CA ALA A 104 1.41 -15.18 -17.07
C ALA A 104 2.14 -14.47 -15.94
#